data_c1dff25691174f690e79f70f53bc6da3
#
_entry.id   c1dff25691174f690e79f70f53bc6da3
#
_cell.length_a   1.000
_cell.length_b   1.000
_cell.length_c   1.000
_cell.angle_alpha   90.00
_cell.angle_beta   90.00
_cell.angle_gamma   90.00
#
_symmetry.space_group_name_H-M   'P 1'
#
loop_
_entity.id
_entity.type
_entity.pdbx_description
1 polymer ?
#
loop_
_entity_poly.entity_id
_entity_poly.type
_entity_poly.pdbx_seq_one_letter_code
_entity_poly.pdbx_strand_id
1 'polypeptide(L)'
;MVLNILEFNESPFDPGHPVSPEKFKGRQDDVEKILRYIPKIINQKRPEQFFITGKRGMGKTSFVDYISKIVEENFQMIPIYVNNDGKHKIDDLIQILLEEIFSQLHKETWGKKIIETFTENIQEIKISGVGISLKNKPELIQDIKQNFSKFIINISNSLKDKKGLFIIIDDINGLSDTPDFANWYKSLSDTIDFSHEEIPVAFTLVSYPNNFDKLAEQNPSFARIFHLIEIDHLENNDIKEFFQETFENNNITIKDENSLNQMIYYSWGMPLIMQQIGDGVFWNAQDNEITEKIALNGILDAALEIGNKQIRQKLARIKSKYYESILLKLGQNKEIVFKKSEIKKILNKNEEGVFDDFLIRMKELNIIIPINNKKTGEYTFENRLYFVYFLIIANIKQQS
;
A
#
# COMPACT_ATOMS: atom_id res chain seq x y z
N MET A 1 13.48 -38.69 -16.65
CA MET A 1 14.20 -37.72 -15.83
C MET A 1 13.27 -37.34 -14.69
N VAL A 2 13.39 -38.00 -13.53
CA VAL A 2 12.61 -37.68 -12.34
C VAL A 2 13.25 -36.42 -11.78
N LEU A 3 12.59 -35.28 -11.90
CA LEU A 3 12.96 -34.07 -11.15
C LEU A 3 12.91 -34.46 -9.67
N ASN A 4 14.05 -34.48 -9.00
CA ASN A 4 14.11 -34.49 -7.55
C ASN A 4 13.49 -33.16 -7.08
N ILE A 5 12.22 -33.20 -6.72
CA ILE A 5 11.44 -32.04 -6.18
C ILE A 5 11.84 -31.79 -4.71
N LEU A 6 12.90 -32.41 -4.23
CA LEU A 6 13.35 -32.33 -2.84
C LEU A 6 14.41 -31.23 -2.73
N GLU A 7 14.07 -30.18 -1.99
CA GLU A 7 14.89 -29.03 -1.58
C GLU A 7 15.01 -27.89 -2.59
N PHE A 8 13.89 -27.35 -3.05
CA PHE A 8 13.89 -25.95 -3.46
C PHE A 8 13.90 -25.09 -2.20
N ASN A 9 14.99 -24.38 -1.94
CA ASN A 9 15.00 -23.32 -0.96
C ASN A 9 13.92 -22.31 -1.34
N GLU A 10 13.03 -21.97 -0.41
CA GLU A 10 12.05 -20.92 -0.63
C GLU A 10 12.74 -19.55 -0.54
N SER A 11 12.43 -18.65 -1.45
CA SER A 11 12.92 -17.28 -1.36
C SER A 11 12.36 -16.60 -0.10
N PRO A 12 13.20 -15.92 0.69
CA PRO A 12 12.74 -15.13 1.83
C PRO A 12 11.99 -13.87 1.40
N PHE A 13 12.05 -13.53 0.12
CA PHE A 13 11.38 -12.40 -0.50
C PHE A 13 10.08 -12.83 -1.15
N ASP A 14 9.04 -12.01 -1.01
CA ASP A 14 7.71 -12.29 -1.58
C ASP A 14 7.17 -11.05 -2.33
N PRO A 15 7.61 -10.86 -3.59
CA PRO A 15 7.20 -9.72 -4.38
C PRO A 15 5.71 -9.76 -4.68
N GLY A 16 4.96 -8.76 -4.23
CA GLY A 16 3.53 -8.62 -4.52
C GLY A 16 2.60 -8.96 -3.36
N HIS A 17 3.13 -9.48 -2.26
CA HIS A 17 2.38 -9.66 -1.02
C HIS A 17 2.86 -8.71 0.07
N PRO A 18 1.97 -8.32 1.00
CA PRO A 18 2.38 -7.61 2.21
C PRO A 18 3.35 -8.46 3.02
N VAL A 19 4.42 -7.84 3.54
CA VAL A 19 5.32 -8.54 4.45
C VAL A 19 4.65 -8.73 5.80
N SER A 20 4.93 -9.87 6.46
CA SER A 20 4.45 -10.09 7.82
C SER A 20 5.05 -9.06 8.80
N PRO A 21 4.36 -8.75 9.91
CA PRO A 21 4.83 -7.77 10.89
C PRO A 21 6.24 -8.04 11.41
N GLU A 22 6.66 -9.31 11.52
CA GLU A 22 7.99 -9.71 11.98
C GLU A 22 9.11 -9.33 10.99
N LYS A 23 8.77 -9.25 9.70
CA LYS A 23 9.70 -8.88 8.63
C LYS A 23 9.63 -7.39 8.26
N PHE A 24 8.75 -6.62 8.95
CA PHE A 24 8.61 -5.18 8.69
C PHE A 24 9.85 -4.43 9.18
N LYS A 25 10.39 -3.55 8.32
CA LYS A 25 11.60 -2.77 8.61
C LYS A 25 11.44 -1.30 8.25
N GLY A 26 12.15 -0.48 8.98
CA GLY A 26 12.16 0.97 8.77
C GLY A 26 10.89 1.69 9.22
N ARG A 27 10.76 2.96 8.84
CA ARG A 27 9.59 3.82 9.11
C ARG A 27 9.32 4.09 10.58
N GLN A 28 10.37 4.08 11.41
CA GLN A 28 10.22 4.27 12.85
C GLN A 28 9.47 5.57 13.17
N ASP A 29 9.80 6.66 12.48
CA ASP A 29 9.15 7.96 12.68
C ASP A 29 7.65 7.92 12.34
N ASP A 30 7.26 7.20 11.27
CA ASP A 30 5.86 7.07 10.88
C ASP A 30 5.07 6.20 11.87
N VAL A 31 5.70 5.14 12.38
CA VAL A 31 5.15 4.31 13.46
C VAL A 31 4.91 5.17 14.71
N GLU A 32 5.90 5.95 15.14
CA GLU A 32 5.81 6.83 16.30
C GLU A 32 4.72 7.90 16.15
N LYS A 33 4.50 8.41 14.93
CA LYS A 33 3.40 9.36 14.65
C LYS A 33 2.01 8.80 15.02
N ILE A 34 1.79 7.50 14.87
CA ILE A 34 0.53 6.86 15.29
C ILE A 34 0.57 6.52 16.78
N LEU A 35 1.62 5.83 17.20
CA LEU A 35 1.68 5.26 18.55
C LEU A 35 1.63 6.33 19.66
N ARG A 36 2.12 7.55 19.43
CA ARG A 36 2.03 8.66 20.39
C ARG A 36 0.59 9.05 20.76
N TYR A 37 -0.39 8.73 19.91
CA TYR A 37 -1.79 9.01 20.19
C TYR A 37 -2.51 7.88 20.91
N ILE A 38 -1.98 6.65 20.87
CA ILE A 38 -2.62 5.48 21.49
C ILE A 38 -2.86 5.67 23.01
N PRO A 39 -1.89 6.18 23.81
CA PRO A 39 -2.15 6.49 25.22
C PRO A 39 -3.29 7.49 25.44
N LYS A 40 -3.44 8.48 24.55
CA LYS A 40 -4.54 9.45 24.62
C LYS A 40 -5.88 8.79 24.34
N ILE A 41 -5.96 7.93 23.31
CA ILE A 41 -7.17 7.16 23.00
C ILE A 41 -7.60 6.31 24.21
N ILE A 42 -6.66 5.60 24.80
CA ILE A 42 -6.94 4.68 25.90
C ILE A 42 -7.28 5.41 27.22
N ASN A 43 -6.47 6.41 27.61
CA ASN A 43 -6.58 7.05 28.93
C ASN A 43 -7.63 8.15 28.97
N GLN A 44 -7.79 8.90 27.86
CA GLN A 44 -8.81 9.95 27.77
C GLN A 44 -10.08 9.46 27.12
N LYS A 45 -10.06 8.21 26.60
CA LYS A 45 -11.18 7.57 25.90
C LYS A 45 -11.78 8.45 24.80
N ARG A 46 -10.89 9.13 24.07
CA ARG A 46 -11.25 10.02 22.96
C ARG A 46 -10.85 9.39 21.63
N PRO A 47 -11.72 9.47 20.62
CA PRO A 47 -11.40 8.95 19.30
C PRO A 47 -10.27 9.77 18.65
N GLU A 48 -9.44 9.09 17.88
CA GLU A 48 -8.43 9.72 17.02
C GLU A 48 -8.55 9.14 15.60
N GLN A 49 -8.20 9.96 14.62
CA GLN A 49 -8.39 9.61 13.22
C GLN A 49 -7.10 9.80 12.44
N PHE A 50 -6.69 8.76 11.73
CA PHE A 50 -5.49 8.73 10.93
C PHE A 50 -5.83 8.56 9.46
N PHE A 51 -5.11 9.24 8.60
CA PHE A 51 -5.18 9.01 7.17
C PHE A 51 -3.78 8.69 6.65
N ILE A 52 -3.61 7.48 6.13
CA ILE A 52 -2.34 7.00 5.60
C ILE A 52 -2.38 7.10 4.09
N THR A 53 -1.47 7.86 3.51
CA THR A 53 -1.31 7.95 2.06
C THR A 53 0.04 7.45 1.60
N GLY A 54 0.14 7.11 0.34
CA GLY A 54 1.41 6.73 -0.29
C GLY A 54 1.16 6.10 -1.65
N LYS A 55 2.14 6.16 -2.53
CA LYS A 55 2.06 5.55 -3.86
C LYS A 55 1.91 4.02 -3.77
N ARG A 56 1.54 3.40 -4.88
CA ARG A 56 1.48 1.94 -4.98
C ARG A 56 2.88 1.34 -4.76
N GLY A 57 2.94 0.23 -4.00
CA GLY A 57 4.20 -0.44 -3.71
C GLY A 57 5.03 0.16 -2.56
N MET A 58 4.53 1.21 -1.89
CA MET A 58 5.20 1.83 -0.73
C MET A 58 4.99 1.09 0.59
N GLY A 59 4.28 -0.04 0.60
CA GLY A 59 4.11 -0.87 1.80
C GLY A 59 3.07 -0.35 2.79
N LYS A 60 2.04 0.40 2.34
CA LYS A 60 0.96 0.89 3.22
C LYS A 60 0.24 -0.23 3.98
N THR A 61 -0.15 -1.30 3.28
CA THR A 61 -0.82 -2.46 3.89
C THR A 61 0.07 -3.14 4.93
N SER A 62 1.36 -3.37 4.62
CA SER A 62 2.31 -3.93 5.59
C SER A 62 2.52 -3.01 6.80
N PHE A 63 2.49 -1.70 6.60
CA PHE A 63 2.60 -0.72 7.67
C PHE A 63 1.42 -0.79 8.62
N VAL A 64 0.17 -0.83 8.11
CA VAL A 64 -1.01 -0.92 8.98
C VAL A 64 -1.13 -2.28 9.66
N ASP A 65 -0.68 -3.35 9.02
CA ASP A 65 -0.61 -4.68 9.62
C ASP A 65 0.38 -4.71 10.79
N TYR A 66 1.56 -4.10 10.61
CA TYR A 66 2.56 -3.94 11.67
C TYR A 66 2.02 -3.12 12.86
N ILE A 67 1.36 -1.98 12.59
CA ILE A 67 0.71 -1.17 13.64
C ILE A 67 -0.38 -1.97 14.35
N SER A 68 -1.19 -2.75 13.62
CA SER A 68 -2.24 -3.61 14.18
C SER A 68 -1.68 -4.57 15.23
N LYS A 69 -0.57 -5.23 14.91
CA LYS A 69 0.12 -6.11 15.85
C LYS A 69 0.60 -5.38 17.11
N ILE A 70 1.23 -4.21 16.93
CA ILE A 70 1.71 -3.42 18.07
C ILE A 70 0.56 -2.99 18.99
N VAL A 71 -0.55 -2.50 18.43
CA VAL A 71 -1.68 -2.02 19.26
C VAL A 71 -2.41 -3.17 19.95
N GLU A 72 -2.43 -4.35 19.35
CA GLU A 72 -2.98 -5.56 19.97
C GLU A 72 -2.10 -6.06 21.12
N GLU A 73 -0.81 -6.29 20.86
CA GLU A 73 0.11 -6.91 21.82
C GLU A 73 0.49 -5.96 22.97
N ASN A 74 0.81 -4.71 22.64
CA ASN A 74 1.37 -3.78 23.63
C ASN A 74 0.31 -2.89 24.30
N PHE A 75 -0.82 -2.65 23.64
CA PHE A 75 -1.84 -1.73 24.11
C PHE A 75 -3.19 -2.38 24.39
N GLN A 76 -3.34 -3.67 24.13
CA GLN A 76 -4.58 -4.43 24.39
C GLN A 76 -5.80 -3.84 23.66
N MET A 77 -5.59 -3.24 22.50
CA MET A 77 -6.69 -2.82 21.61
C MET A 77 -7.10 -3.99 20.70
N ILE A 78 -8.32 -3.95 20.18
CA ILE A 78 -8.82 -4.91 19.20
C ILE A 78 -8.58 -4.30 17.80
N PRO A 79 -7.70 -4.88 16.97
CA PRO A 79 -7.56 -4.45 15.58
C PRO A 79 -8.73 -4.99 14.75
N ILE A 80 -9.34 -4.09 13.97
CA ILE A 80 -10.40 -4.39 13.01
C ILE A 80 -9.87 -3.98 11.64
N TYR A 81 -9.44 -4.93 10.82
CA TYR A 81 -8.89 -4.65 9.51
C TYR A 81 -9.84 -5.07 8.40
N VAL A 82 -10.18 -4.14 7.52
CA VAL A 82 -10.94 -4.43 6.32
C VAL A 82 -10.23 -3.89 5.08
N ASN A 83 -10.18 -4.71 4.03
CA ASN A 83 -9.74 -4.29 2.71
C ASN A 83 -10.97 -3.96 1.85
N ASN A 84 -11.05 -2.71 1.39
CA ASN A 84 -12.17 -2.21 0.59
C ASN A 84 -11.90 -2.28 -0.93
N ASP A 85 -10.86 -3.01 -1.37
CA ASP A 85 -10.49 -3.09 -2.79
C ASP A 85 -11.68 -3.46 -3.69
N GLY A 86 -11.82 -2.70 -4.77
CA GLY A 86 -12.89 -2.89 -5.77
C GLY A 86 -14.30 -2.52 -5.31
N LYS A 87 -14.52 -1.97 -4.11
CA LYS A 87 -15.82 -1.52 -3.64
C LYS A 87 -15.97 0.00 -3.78
N HIS A 88 -17.13 0.41 -4.29
CA HIS A 88 -17.44 1.81 -4.59
C HIS A 88 -18.63 2.36 -3.78
N LYS A 89 -19.28 1.52 -2.96
CA LYS A 89 -20.45 1.91 -2.16
C LYS A 89 -20.15 1.81 -0.68
N ILE A 90 -20.68 2.78 0.07
CA ILE A 90 -20.60 2.78 1.54
C ILE A 90 -21.30 1.54 2.13
N ASP A 91 -22.38 1.09 1.52
CA ASP A 91 -23.14 -0.07 1.98
C ASP A 91 -22.29 -1.34 1.95
N ASP A 92 -21.46 -1.53 0.92
CA ASP A 92 -20.52 -2.65 0.84
C ASP A 92 -19.42 -2.53 1.92
N LEU A 93 -18.94 -1.30 2.18
CA LEU A 93 -17.99 -1.03 3.27
C LEU A 93 -18.60 -1.36 4.64
N ILE A 94 -19.82 -0.90 4.91
CA ILE A 94 -20.51 -1.18 6.18
C ILE A 94 -20.68 -2.67 6.39
N GLN A 95 -21.01 -3.41 5.33
CA GLN A 95 -21.15 -4.86 5.43
C GLN A 95 -19.85 -5.53 5.86
N ILE A 96 -18.72 -5.24 5.19
CA ILE A 96 -17.45 -5.87 5.54
C ILE A 96 -16.92 -5.43 6.90
N LEU A 97 -17.17 -4.18 7.30
CA LEU A 97 -16.83 -3.69 8.64
C LEU A 97 -17.59 -4.46 9.73
N LEU A 98 -18.88 -4.68 9.55
CA LEU A 98 -19.69 -5.44 10.50
C LEU A 98 -19.25 -6.90 10.58
N GLU A 99 -19.02 -7.54 9.41
CA GLU A 99 -18.53 -8.92 9.35
C GLU A 99 -17.21 -9.06 10.12
N GLU A 100 -16.27 -8.12 9.94
CA GLU A 100 -14.98 -8.17 10.63
C GLU A 100 -15.09 -7.82 12.11
N ILE A 101 -15.86 -6.78 12.49
CA ILE A 101 -16.10 -6.46 13.90
C ILE A 101 -16.67 -7.68 14.64
N PHE A 102 -17.67 -8.32 14.08
CA PHE A 102 -18.26 -9.51 14.70
C PHE A 102 -17.29 -10.68 14.76
N SER A 103 -16.47 -10.87 13.72
CA SER A 103 -15.42 -11.89 13.71
C SER A 103 -14.43 -11.71 14.86
N GLN A 104 -13.99 -10.47 15.09
CA GLN A 104 -13.06 -10.17 16.18
C GLN A 104 -13.76 -10.29 17.55
N LEU A 105 -14.97 -9.78 17.69
CA LEU A 105 -15.73 -9.89 18.95
C LEU A 105 -16.05 -11.36 19.33
N HIS A 106 -16.26 -12.24 18.34
CA HIS A 106 -16.46 -13.67 18.62
C HIS A 106 -15.27 -14.36 19.29
N LYS A 107 -14.08 -13.85 19.10
CA LYS A 107 -12.86 -14.36 19.78
C LYS A 107 -12.86 -14.07 21.28
N GLU A 108 -13.63 -13.07 21.69
CA GLU A 108 -13.75 -12.63 23.08
C GLU A 108 -14.93 -13.29 23.79
N THR A 109 -14.77 -13.77 25.02
CA THR A 109 -15.83 -14.44 25.78
C THR A 109 -17.06 -13.57 26.02
N TRP A 110 -16.86 -12.26 26.18
CA TRP A 110 -17.91 -11.25 26.38
C TRP A 110 -18.51 -10.74 25.05
N GLY A 111 -17.78 -10.87 23.95
CA GLY A 111 -18.20 -10.35 22.65
C GLY A 111 -19.46 -11.03 22.10
N LYS A 112 -19.65 -12.32 22.39
CA LYS A 112 -20.86 -13.06 21.99
C LYS A 112 -22.14 -12.40 22.53
N LYS A 113 -22.13 -11.94 23.77
CA LYS A 113 -23.28 -11.26 24.37
C LYS A 113 -23.59 -9.93 23.67
N ILE A 114 -22.58 -9.19 23.24
CA ILE A 114 -22.78 -7.95 22.47
C ILE A 114 -23.44 -8.24 21.13
N ILE A 115 -22.94 -9.26 20.45
CA ILE A 115 -23.49 -9.68 19.16
C ILE A 115 -24.95 -10.14 19.33
N GLU A 116 -25.26 -10.93 20.34
CA GLU A 116 -26.61 -11.39 20.66
C GLU A 116 -27.52 -10.19 20.94
N THR A 117 -27.14 -9.26 21.82
CA THR A 117 -27.91 -8.06 22.13
C THR A 117 -28.14 -7.18 20.90
N PHE A 118 -27.13 -7.05 20.04
CA PHE A 118 -27.25 -6.29 18.78
C PHE A 118 -28.21 -6.98 17.81
N THR A 119 -28.12 -8.31 17.69
CA THR A 119 -28.96 -9.11 16.78
C THR A 119 -30.39 -9.25 17.27
N GLU A 120 -30.63 -9.30 18.60
CA GLU A 120 -31.97 -9.31 19.20
C GLU A 120 -32.73 -8.01 18.93
N ASN A 121 -32.03 -6.88 18.95
CA ASN A 121 -32.59 -5.56 18.63
C ASN A 121 -32.89 -5.38 17.15
N ILE A 122 -32.30 -6.22 16.29
CA ILE A 122 -32.49 -6.22 14.84
C ILE A 122 -33.10 -7.58 14.47
N GLN A 123 -34.45 -7.70 14.53
CA GLN A 123 -35.23 -8.94 14.37
C GLN A 123 -34.93 -9.79 13.10
N GLU A 124 -34.02 -9.35 12.26
CA GLU A 124 -33.76 -9.95 10.95
C GLU A 124 -32.32 -10.49 10.73
N ILE A 125 -31.43 -10.39 11.70
CA ILE A 125 -30.07 -10.95 11.55
C ILE A 125 -30.08 -12.44 11.96
N LYS A 126 -29.87 -13.33 11.01
CA LYS A 126 -29.58 -14.74 11.31
C LYS A 126 -28.09 -14.94 11.43
N ILE A 127 -27.63 -15.26 12.63
CA ILE A 127 -26.27 -15.74 12.86
C ILE A 127 -26.27 -17.24 12.46
N SER A 128 -25.63 -17.58 11.35
CA SER A 128 -25.37 -18.97 11.00
C SER A 128 -23.87 -19.22 11.19
N GLY A 129 -23.54 -19.91 12.27
CA GLY A 129 -22.16 -20.44 12.54
C GLY A 129 -21.02 -19.50 12.26
N VAL A 130 -20.12 -19.07 12.40
CA VAL A 130 -18.94 -18.22 12.11
C VAL A 130 -19.15 -17.04 11.13
N GLY A 131 -20.36 -16.72 10.66
CA GLY A 131 -20.56 -15.61 9.73
C GLY A 131 -21.95 -15.00 9.79
N ILE A 132 -22.05 -13.67 9.85
CA ILE A 132 -23.28 -12.92 9.62
C ILE A 132 -23.38 -12.65 8.13
N SER A 133 -24.36 -13.20 7.45
CA SER A 133 -24.62 -12.86 6.06
C SER A 133 -25.69 -11.76 5.96
N LEU A 134 -25.25 -10.55 5.67
CA LEU A 134 -26.12 -9.40 5.42
C LEU A 134 -26.50 -9.25 3.94
N LYS A 135 -26.04 -10.15 3.07
CA LYS A 135 -26.10 -10.07 1.60
C LYS A 135 -27.49 -9.82 0.99
N ASN A 136 -28.58 -10.07 1.71
CA ASN A 136 -29.92 -9.98 1.16
C ASN A 136 -30.85 -9.00 1.90
N LYS A 137 -30.28 -7.98 2.60
CA LYS A 137 -31.06 -7.08 3.43
C LYS A 137 -30.64 -5.61 3.29
N PRO A 138 -30.91 -4.95 2.15
CA PRO A 138 -30.49 -3.58 1.91
C PRO A 138 -31.07 -2.57 2.90
N GLU A 139 -32.29 -2.77 3.39
CA GLU A 139 -32.91 -1.89 4.37
C GLU A 139 -32.17 -1.90 5.71
N LEU A 140 -31.70 -3.08 6.13
CA LEU A 140 -30.93 -3.21 7.35
C LEU A 140 -29.54 -2.55 7.23
N ILE A 141 -28.87 -2.68 6.07
CA ILE A 141 -27.59 -2.00 5.82
C ILE A 141 -27.78 -0.49 5.89
N GLN A 142 -28.88 0.04 5.35
CA GLN A 142 -29.20 1.46 5.42
C GLN A 142 -29.43 1.94 6.86
N ASP A 143 -30.17 1.18 7.66
CA ASP A 143 -30.41 1.52 9.07
C ASP A 143 -29.10 1.51 9.88
N ILE A 144 -28.27 0.48 9.69
CA ILE A 144 -26.97 0.40 10.34
C ILE A 144 -26.05 1.54 9.89
N LYS A 145 -26.01 1.88 8.60
CA LYS A 145 -25.22 2.99 8.06
C LYS A 145 -25.58 4.32 8.73
N GLN A 146 -26.88 4.58 8.95
CA GLN A 146 -27.34 5.77 9.62
C GLN A 146 -27.02 5.79 11.12
N ASN A 147 -26.98 4.61 11.75
CA ASN A 147 -26.73 4.43 13.18
C ASN A 147 -25.35 3.87 13.51
N PHE A 148 -24.41 3.88 12.56
CA PHE A 148 -23.10 3.25 12.72
C PHE A 148 -22.30 3.85 13.88
N SER A 149 -22.39 5.16 14.11
CA SER A 149 -21.80 5.81 15.29
C SER A 149 -22.31 5.22 16.59
N LYS A 150 -23.63 5.04 16.74
CA LYS A 150 -24.22 4.42 17.94
C LYS A 150 -23.76 2.98 18.15
N PHE A 151 -23.61 2.25 17.05
CA PHE A 151 -23.09 0.89 17.08
C PHE A 151 -21.65 0.86 17.63
N ILE A 152 -20.77 1.72 17.12
CA ILE A 152 -19.37 1.82 17.62
C ILE A 152 -19.35 2.25 19.10
N ILE A 153 -20.17 3.22 19.51
CA ILE A 153 -20.29 3.67 20.89
C ILE A 153 -20.70 2.49 21.79
N ASN A 154 -21.71 1.73 21.42
CA ASN A 154 -22.19 0.59 22.19
C ASN A 154 -21.12 -0.50 22.35
N ILE A 155 -20.35 -0.79 21.31
CA ILE A 155 -19.22 -1.73 21.40
C ILE A 155 -18.17 -1.16 22.36
N SER A 156 -17.78 0.10 22.19
CA SER A 156 -16.76 0.74 23.01
C SER A 156 -17.12 0.72 24.51
N ASN A 157 -18.38 0.97 24.85
CA ASN A 157 -18.89 0.91 26.21
C ASN A 157 -18.95 -0.53 26.78
N SER A 158 -18.87 -1.53 25.92
CA SER A 158 -18.97 -2.94 26.30
C SER A 158 -17.61 -3.65 26.39
N LEU A 159 -16.52 -2.98 26.06
CA LEU A 159 -15.17 -3.51 26.19
C LEU A 159 -14.85 -3.81 27.66
N LYS A 160 -14.37 -5.03 27.95
CA LYS A 160 -14.01 -5.45 29.32
C LYS A 160 -12.51 -5.40 29.54
N ASP A 161 -11.82 -6.39 29.01
CA ASP A 161 -10.38 -6.58 29.19
C ASP A 161 -9.57 -5.88 28.09
N LYS A 162 -10.25 -5.35 27.09
CA LYS A 162 -9.65 -4.60 25.98
C LYS A 162 -9.78 -3.10 26.22
N LYS A 163 -8.77 -2.35 25.79
CA LYS A 163 -8.65 -0.92 26.07
C LYS A 163 -9.18 -0.02 24.96
N GLY A 164 -9.57 -0.59 23.83
CA GLY A 164 -10.12 0.18 22.70
C GLY A 164 -10.21 -0.63 21.41
N LEU A 165 -10.68 0.03 20.35
CA LEU A 165 -10.74 -0.50 19.00
C LEU A 165 -9.74 0.26 18.11
N PHE A 166 -9.08 -0.47 17.22
CA PHE A 166 -8.23 0.11 16.17
C PHE A 166 -8.78 -0.31 14.82
N ILE A 167 -9.61 0.54 14.21
CA ILE A 167 -10.36 0.23 12.99
C ILE A 167 -9.58 0.73 11.79
N ILE A 168 -9.22 -0.16 10.88
CA ILE A 168 -8.47 0.12 9.66
C ILE A 168 -9.35 -0.20 8.46
N ILE A 169 -9.49 0.78 7.58
CA ILE A 169 -10.14 0.66 6.29
C ILE A 169 -9.07 0.90 5.23
N ASP A 170 -8.55 -0.21 4.69
CA ASP A 170 -7.52 -0.15 3.66
C ASP A 170 -8.17 -0.10 2.27
N ASP A 171 -7.50 0.58 1.36
CA ASP A 171 -7.85 0.74 -0.05
C ASP A 171 -9.24 1.37 -0.29
N ILE A 172 -9.49 2.54 0.31
CA ILE A 172 -10.74 3.28 0.09
C ILE A 172 -10.82 3.98 -1.27
N ASN A 173 -9.96 3.61 -2.22
CA ASN A 173 -9.79 4.30 -3.50
C ASN A 173 -11.10 4.44 -4.30
N GLY A 174 -11.92 3.39 -4.33
CA GLY A 174 -13.21 3.40 -5.02
C GLY A 174 -14.27 4.31 -4.38
N LEU A 175 -14.10 4.67 -3.11
CA LEU A 175 -15.06 5.53 -2.39
C LEU A 175 -14.81 7.03 -2.60
N SER A 176 -13.69 7.41 -3.23
CA SER A 176 -13.35 8.82 -3.49
C SER A 176 -14.00 9.41 -4.74
N ASP A 177 -14.75 8.62 -5.51
CA ASP A 177 -15.33 9.07 -6.78
C ASP A 177 -16.59 9.91 -6.61
N THR A 178 -17.23 9.84 -5.44
CA THR A 178 -18.43 10.62 -5.09
C THR A 178 -18.28 11.28 -3.71
N PRO A 179 -18.98 12.40 -3.44
CA PRO A 179 -18.92 13.06 -2.14
C PRO A 179 -19.60 12.27 -1.00
N ASP A 180 -20.28 11.18 -1.32
CA ASP A 180 -21.09 10.43 -0.34
C ASP A 180 -20.26 9.92 0.81
N PHE A 181 -19.08 9.34 0.51
CA PHE A 181 -18.20 8.80 1.53
C PHE A 181 -17.62 9.89 2.44
N ALA A 182 -17.10 10.97 1.86
CA ALA A 182 -16.56 12.08 2.64
C ALA A 182 -17.60 12.69 3.58
N ASN A 183 -18.84 12.85 3.10
CA ASN A 183 -19.95 13.39 3.87
C ASN A 183 -20.40 12.41 4.98
N TRP A 184 -20.58 11.14 4.65
CA TRP A 184 -20.95 10.11 5.60
C TRP A 184 -19.91 9.97 6.72
N TYR A 185 -18.62 9.87 6.33
CA TYR A 185 -17.55 9.70 7.30
C TYR A 185 -17.38 10.93 8.20
N LYS A 186 -17.52 12.14 7.64
CA LYS A 186 -17.51 13.38 8.43
C LYS A 186 -18.67 13.42 9.42
N SER A 187 -19.88 13.02 9.00
CA SER A 187 -21.03 12.92 9.90
C SER A 187 -20.83 11.87 11.00
N LEU A 188 -20.21 10.72 10.69
CA LEU A 188 -19.83 9.70 11.65
C LEU A 188 -18.88 10.28 12.70
N SER A 189 -17.81 10.95 12.25
CA SER A 189 -16.84 11.58 13.13
C SER A 189 -17.47 12.61 14.05
N ASP A 190 -18.27 13.53 13.50
CA ASP A 190 -18.94 14.58 14.29
C ASP A 190 -19.88 13.97 15.33
N THR A 191 -20.65 12.94 14.96
CA THR A 191 -21.56 12.27 15.91
C THR A 191 -20.82 11.64 17.06
N ILE A 192 -19.66 11.03 16.80
CA ILE A 192 -18.81 10.43 17.81
C ILE A 192 -18.21 11.53 18.71
N ASP A 193 -17.65 12.58 18.11
CA ASP A 193 -17.01 13.68 18.85
C ASP A 193 -17.98 14.46 19.74
N PHE A 194 -19.23 14.65 19.30
CA PHE A 194 -20.28 15.35 20.05
C PHE A 194 -21.11 14.46 20.99
N SER A 195 -20.89 13.16 21.00
CA SER A 195 -21.67 12.24 21.87
C SER A 195 -21.40 12.44 23.34
N HIS A 196 -20.26 13.05 23.72
CA HIS A 196 -19.78 13.15 25.10
C HIS A 196 -19.56 11.78 25.78
N GLU A 197 -19.57 10.70 25.00
CA GLU A 197 -19.29 9.34 25.47
C GLU A 197 -17.79 9.07 25.50
N GLU A 198 -17.39 8.12 26.32
CA GLU A 198 -16.01 7.62 26.40
C GLU A 198 -15.77 6.59 25.29
N ILE A 199 -15.15 7.00 24.18
CA ILE A 199 -15.00 6.16 22.98
C ILE A 199 -13.52 5.94 22.66
N PRO A 200 -12.87 4.91 23.23
CA PRO A 200 -11.48 4.60 22.96
C PRO A 200 -11.34 3.91 21.58
N VAL A 201 -11.50 4.66 20.50
CA VAL A 201 -11.42 4.15 19.13
C VAL A 201 -10.43 4.96 18.31
N ALA A 202 -9.58 4.27 17.58
CA ALA A 202 -8.82 4.82 16.46
C ALA A 202 -9.45 4.41 15.14
N PHE A 203 -9.65 5.38 14.23
CA PHE A 203 -10.00 5.10 12.85
C PHE A 203 -8.81 5.41 11.96
N THR A 204 -8.47 4.48 11.08
CA THR A 204 -7.38 4.62 10.12
C THR A 204 -7.88 4.35 8.72
N LEU A 205 -7.83 5.36 7.86
CA LEU A 205 -8.13 5.24 6.43
C LEU A 205 -6.83 5.14 5.65
N VAL A 206 -6.78 4.27 4.65
CA VAL A 206 -5.60 4.08 3.80
C VAL A 206 -5.98 4.24 2.33
N SER A 207 -5.23 5.07 1.61
CA SER A 207 -5.52 5.37 0.19
C SER A 207 -4.27 5.85 -0.57
N TYR A 208 -4.48 6.19 -1.85
CA TYR A 208 -3.51 6.94 -2.64
C TYR A 208 -3.61 8.45 -2.38
N PRO A 209 -2.52 9.23 -2.54
CA PRO A 209 -2.52 10.68 -2.28
C PRO A 209 -3.63 11.42 -3.04
N ASN A 210 -3.79 11.16 -4.34
CA ASN A 210 -4.81 11.81 -5.17
C ASN A 210 -6.25 11.58 -4.66
N ASN A 211 -6.51 10.50 -3.94
CA ASN A 211 -7.85 10.22 -3.40
C ASN A 211 -8.11 11.00 -2.12
N PHE A 212 -7.09 11.24 -1.30
CA PHE A 212 -7.19 12.17 -0.18
C PHE A 212 -7.54 13.58 -0.66
N ASP A 213 -6.84 14.07 -1.69
CA ASP A 213 -7.09 15.37 -2.28
C ASP A 213 -8.52 15.48 -2.82
N LYS A 214 -9.02 14.47 -3.55
CA LYS A 214 -10.40 14.42 -4.03
C LYS A 214 -11.43 14.49 -2.88
N LEU A 215 -11.22 13.71 -1.82
CA LEU A 215 -12.12 13.70 -0.66
C LEU A 215 -12.09 15.06 0.07
N ALA A 216 -10.94 15.69 0.16
CA ALA A 216 -10.77 17.03 0.72
C ALA A 216 -11.45 18.11 -0.14
N GLU A 217 -11.41 17.99 -1.46
CA GLU A 217 -12.12 18.89 -2.38
C GLU A 217 -13.64 18.73 -2.26
N GLN A 218 -14.14 17.50 -2.15
CA GLN A 218 -15.57 17.19 -2.00
C GLN A 218 -16.13 17.64 -0.65
N ASN A 219 -15.35 17.54 0.41
CA ASN A 219 -15.68 18.02 1.74
C ASN A 219 -14.44 18.58 2.45
N PRO A 220 -14.23 19.91 2.45
CA PRO A 220 -13.03 20.51 3.08
C PRO A 220 -12.91 20.24 4.59
N SER A 221 -14.02 19.94 5.27
CA SER A 221 -14.00 19.57 6.68
C SER A 221 -13.52 18.14 6.91
N PHE A 222 -13.61 17.27 5.91
CA PHE A 222 -13.12 15.90 5.97
C PHE A 222 -11.60 15.85 6.26
N ALA A 223 -10.81 16.63 5.53
CA ALA A 223 -9.35 16.60 5.69
C ALA A 223 -8.87 17.06 7.08
N ARG A 224 -9.66 17.90 7.77
CA ARG A 224 -9.28 18.50 9.07
C ARG A 224 -9.35 17.54 10.25
N ILE A 225 -10.05 16.42 10.12
CA ILE A 225 -10.24 15.47 11.22
C ILE A 225 -9.08 14.47 11.35
N PHE A 226 -8.18 14.40 10.36
CA PHE A 226 -7.15 13.38 10.30
C PHE A 226 -5.77 13.87 10.71
N HIS A 227 -5.04 12.99 11.37
CA HIS A 227 -3.58 13.00 11.40
C HIS A 227 -3.09 12.37 10.10
N LEU A 228 -2.56 13.17 9.18
CA LEU A 228 -2.07 12.71 7.89
C LEU A 228 -0.68 12.09 8.03
N ILE A 229 -0.51 10.88 7.50
CA ILE A 229 0.74 10.15 7.46
C ILE A 229 1.04 9.79 6.01
N GLU A 230 2.09 10.37 5.49
CA GLU A 230 2.53 10.16 4.11
C GLU A 230 3.64 9.11 4.09
N ILE A 231 3.32 7.93 3.55
CA ILE A 231 4.27 6.83 3.38
C ILE A 231 5.05 7.06 2.09
N ASP A 232 6.32 7.39 2.23
CA ASP A 232 7.23 7.66 1.12
C ASP A 232 8.34 6.58 1.02
N HIS A 233 9.39 6.82 0.26
CA HIS A 233 10.52 5.93 0.08
C HIS A 233 11.22 5.64 1.42
N LEU A 234 11.72 4.42 1.58
CA LEU A 234 12.58 4.07 2.72
C LEU A 234 13.94 4.73 2.59
N GLU A 235 14.55 5.04 3.72
CA GLU A 235 15.90 5.59 3.75
C GLU A 235 16.96 4.52 3.41
N ASN A 236 18.11 4.95 2.91
CA ASN A 236 19.18 4.03 2.51
C ASN A 236 19.64 3.09 3.64
N ASN A 237 19.59 3.55 4.89
CA ASN A 237 19.96 2.71 6.04
C ASN A 237 18.94 1.59 6.28
N ASP A 238 17.65 1.89 6.17
CA ASP A 238 16.58 0.88 6.30
C ASP A 238 16.66 -0.16 5.19
N ILE A 239 16.96 0.27 3.95
CA ILE A 239 17.15 -0.62 2.80
C ILE A 239 18.35 -1.52 3.01
N LYS A 240 19.46 -0.95 3.49
CA LYS A 240 20.70 -1.67 3.80
C LYS A 240 20.44 -2.75 4.83
N GLU A 241 19.85 -2.39 5.96
CA GLU A 241 19.49 -3.30 7.04
C GLU A 241 18.56 -4.41 6.55
N PHE A 242 17.52 -4.06 5.77
CA PHE A 242 16.61 -5.03 5.19
C PHE A 242 17.32 -6.09 4.36
N PHE A 243 18.19 -5.72 3.42
CA PHE A 243 18.89 -6.68 2.59
C PHE A 243 19.91 -7.51 3.39
N GLN A 244 20.71 -6.87 4.24
CA GLN A 244 21.71 -7.56 5.05
C GLN A 244 21.06 -8.60 5.95
N GLU A 245 20.08 -8.21 6.78
CA GLU A 245 19.43 -9.15 7.70
C GLU A 245 18.68 -10.26 6.95
N THR A 246 17.99 -9.94 5.84
CA THR A 246 17.22 -10.95 5.11
C THR A 246 18.14 -12.00 4.51
N PHE A 247 19.25 -11.61 3.91
CA PHE A 247 20.22 -12.58 3.36
C PHE A 247 20.98 -13.34 4.44
N GLU A 248 21.45 -12.65 5.49
CA GLU A 248 22.18 -13.27 6.62
C GLU A 248 21.31 -14.32 7.34
N ASN A 249 20.03 -14.02 7.60
CA ASN A 249 19.07 -14.96 8.21
C ASN A 249 18.83 -16.21 7.35
N ASN A 250 19.17 -16.16 6.06
CA ASN A 250 19.08 -17.28 5.13
C ASN A 250 20.46 -17.85 4.76
N ASN A 251 21.49 -17.58 5.57
CA ASN A 251 22.86 -18.05 5.41
C ASN A 251 23.52 -17.63 4.07
N ILE A 252 23.13 -16.48 3.53
CA ILE A 252 23.70 -15.91 2.32
C ILE A 252 24.51 -14.67 2.70
N THR A 253 25.76 -14.61 2.23
CA THR A 253 26.69 -13.52 2.55
C THR A 253 26.84 -12.55 1.38
N ILE A 254 26.68 -11.25 1.63
CA ILE A 254 27.01 -10.20 0.68
C ILE A 254 28.51 -9.94 0.77
N LYS A 255 29.26 -10.25 -0.30
CA LYS A 255 30.72 -10.25 -0.31
C LYS A 255 31.35 -8.86 -0.41
N ASP A 256 30.69 -7.95 -1.02
CA ASP A 256 31.22 -6.62 -1.27
C ASP A 256 30.15 -5.52 -1.12
N GLU A 257 30.62 -4.33 -0.78
CA GLU A 257 29.74 -3.17 -0.57
C GLU A 257 29.10 -2.69 -1.88
N ASN A 258 29.74 -2.93 -3.04
CA ASN A 258 29.17 -2.54 -4.33
C ASN A 258 27.91 -3.31 -4.64
N SER A 259 27.86 -4.62 -4.33
CA SER A 259 26.65 -5.45 -4.47
C SER A 259 25.47 -4.84 -3.71
N LEU A 260 25.70 -4.48 -2.46
CA LEU A 260 24.70 -3.89 -1.60
C LEU A 260 24.29 -2.49 -2.09
N ASN A 261 25.25 -1.66 -2.46
CA ASN A 261 24.98 -0.31 -2.97
C ASN A 261 24.17 -0.34 -4.28
N GLN A 262 24.41 -1.32 -5.15
CA GLN A 262 23.58 -1.51 -6.36
C GLN A 262 22.15 -1.87 -6.00
N MET A 263 21.92 -2.83 -5.09
CA MET A 263 20.56 -3.19 -4.64
C MET A 263 19.84 -1.99 -4.01
N ILE A 264 20.53 -1.24 -3.16
CA ILE A 264 19.99 0.00 -2.55
C ILE A 264 19.65 1.01 -3.65
N TYR A 265 20.57 1.27 -4.56
CA TYR A 265 20.37 2.24 -5.62
C TYR A 265 19.16 1.89 -6.50
N TYR A 266 19.08 0.65 -7.02
CA TYR A 266 18.02 0.26 -7.95
C TYR A 266 16.67 0.05 -7.27
N SER A 267 16.62 -0.28 -5.97
CA SER A 267 15.36 -0.37 -5.22
C SER A 267 14.72 1.00 -4.97
N TRP A 268 15.54 2.04 -4.90
CA TRP A 268 15.10 3.43 -4.68
C TRP A 268 14.17 3.60 -3.47
N GLY A 269 14.31 2.75 -2.45
CA GLY A 269 13.48 2.79 -1.24
C GLY A 269 12.02 2.37 -1.43
N MET A 270 11.68 1.76 -2.56
CA MET A 270 10.34 1.20 -2.78
C MET A 270 10.28 -0.24 -2.28
N PRO A 271 9.51 -0.58 -1.24
CA PRO A 271 9.44 -1.93 -0.70
C PRO A 271 9.11 -3.01 -1.73
N LEU A 272 8.19 -2.74 -2.65
CA LEU A 272 7.88 -3.67 -3.75
C LEU A 272 9.12 -3.97 -4.61
N ILE A 273 9.91 -2.94 -4.92
CA ILE A 273 11.13 -3.10 -5.73
C ILE A 273 12.23 -3.80 -4.94
N MET A 274 12.33 -3.51 -3.64
CA MET A 274 13.28 -4.20 -2.75
C MET A 274 13.00 -5.71 -2.72
N GLN A 275 11.74 -6.10 -2.55
CA GLN A 275 11.34 -7.52 -2.60
C GLN A 275 11.66 -8.16 -3.95
N GLN A 276 11.39 -7.46 -5.05
CA GLN A 276 11.65 -7.98 -6.39
C GLN A 276 13.14 -8.15 -6.68
N ILE A 277 13.97 -7.17 -6.26
CA ILE A 277 15.44 -7.26 -6.39
C ILE A 277 15.98 -8.37 -5.49
N GLY A 278 15.53 -8.42 -4.23
CA GLY A 278 15.95 -9.46 -3.29
C GLY A 278 15.66 -10.86 -3.81
N ASP A 279 14.47 -11.08 -4.34
CA ASP A 279 14.08 -12.35 -4.96
C ASP A 279 14.98 -12.71 -6.16
N GLY A 280 15.15 -11.77 -7.10
CA GLY A 280 16.05 -11.98 -8.24
C GLY A 280 17.50 -12.27 -7.84
N VAL A 281 18.01 -11.59 -6.82
CA VAL A 281 19.37 -11.83 -6.31
C VAL A 281 19.46 -13.18 -5.59
N PHE A 282 18.46 -13.55 -4.82
CA PHE A 282 18.40 -14.85 -4.13
C PHE A 282 18.52 -16.02 -5.12
N TRP A 283 17.73 -16.00 -6.19
CA TRP A 283 17.75 -17.07 -7.19
C TRP A 283 19.03 -17.09 -8.05
N ASN A 284 19.77 -15.99 -8.10
CA ASN A 284 21.08 -15.92 -8.77
C ASN A 284 22.26 -16.22 -7.83
N ALA A 285 22.06 -16.27 -6.50
CA ALA A 285 23.12 -16.56 -5.55
C ALA A 285 23.71 -17.95 -5.78
N GLN A 286 25.04 -18.02 -5.80
CA GLN A 286 25.81 -19.24 -5.95
C GLN A 286 26.68 -19.43 -4.70
N ASP A 287 26.80 -20.66 -4.23
CA ASP A 287 27.59 -20.99 -3.04
C ASP A 287 27.26 -20.15 -1.80
N ASN A 288 26.00 -19.70 -1.68
CA ASN A 288 25.49 -18.81 -0.64
C ASN A 288 26.24 -17.45 -0.57
N GLU A 289 26.71 -16.96 -1.69
CA GLU A 289 27.45 -15.71 -1.78
C GLU A 289 26.82 -14.77 -2.82
N ILE A 290 26.81 -13.48 -2.50
CA ILE A 290 26.38 -12.42 -3.42
C ILE A 290 27.58 -11.57 -3.77
N THR A 291 27.99 -11.65 -5.03
CA THR A 291 29.00 -10.80 -5.65
C THR A 291 28.33 -9.71 -6.47
N GLU A 292 29.09 -8.70 -6.89
CA GLU A 292 28.59 -7.62 -7.77
C GLU A 292 27.89 -8.16 -9.04
N LYS A 293 28.43 -9.19 -9.65
CA LYS A 293 27.84 -9.85 -10.82
C LYS A 293 26.49 -10.50 -10.50
N ILE A 294 26.39 -11.16 -9.35
CA ILE A 294 25.14 -11.82 -8.91
C ILE A 294 24.08 -10.77 -8.59
N ALA A 295 24.46 -9.69 -7.88
CA ALA A 295 23.55 -8.58 -7.61
C ALA A 295 23.03 -7.95 -8.90
N LEU A 296 23.91 -7.71 -9.87
CA LEU A 296 23.52 -7.16 -11.17
C LEU A 296 22.58 -8.09 -11.93
N ASN A 297 22.85 -9.39 -11.99
CA ASN A 297 21.98 -10.36 -12.65
C ASN A 297 20.57 -10.38 -12.00
N GLY A 298 20.51 -10.40 -10.66
CA GLY A 298 19.24 -10.34 -9.95
C GLY A 298 18.46 -9.05 -10.22
N ILE A 299 19.13 -7.91 -10.34
CA ILE A 299 18.52 -6.64 -10.72
C ILE A 299 17.96 -6.69 -12.16
N LEU A 300 18.70 -7.30 -13.09
CA LEU A 300 18.25 -7.49 -14.49
C LEU A 300 16.99 -8.38 -14.55
N ASP A 301 16.99 -9.50 -13.82
CA ASP A 301 15.84 -10.40 -13.72
C ASP A 301 14.62 -9.68 -13.11
N ALA A 302 14.82 -8.93 -12.02
CA ALA A 302 13.79 -8.12 -11.41
C ALA A 302 13.20 -7.07 -12.38
N ALA A 303 14.06 -6.43 -13.18
CA ALA A 303 13.63 -5.44 -14.17
C ALA A 303 12.81 -6.09 -15.29
N LEU A 304 13.21 -7.26 -15.79
CA LEU A 304 12.46 -7.99 -16.81
C LEU A 304 11.09 -8.44 -16.27
N GLU A 305 11.04 -8.92 -15.04
CA GLU A 305 9.78 -9.37 -14.44
C GLU A 305 8.80 -8.22 -14.22
N ILE A 306 9.23 -7.11 -13.63
CA ILE A 306 8.41 -5.91 -13.45
C ILE A 306 7.99 -5.33 -14.81
N GLY A 307 8.90 -5.27 -15.77
CA GLY A 307 8.60 -4.81 -17.11
C GLY A 307 7.52 -5.64 -17.79
N ASN A 308 7.62 -6.96 -17.71
CA ASN A 308 6.65 -7.88 -18.27
C ASN A 308 5.28 -7.79 -17.58
N LYS A 309 5.25 -7.72 -16.25
CA LYS A 309 4.01 -7.66 -15.47
C LYS A 309 3.30 -6.31 -15.55
N GLN A 310 4.04 -5.21 -15.56
CA GLN A 310 3.45 -3.87 -15.42
C GLN A 310 3.54 -3.02 -16.69
N ILE A 311 4.73 -2.92 -17.32
CA ILE A 311 4.93 -2.04 -18.47
C ILE A 311 4.21 -2.59 -19.70
N ARG A 312 4.36 -3.88 -20.01
CA ARG A 312 3.73 -4.48 -21.19
C ARG A 312 2.22 -4.32 -21.18
N GLN A 313 1.57 -4.50 -20.05
CA GLN A 313 0.12 -4.30 -19.90
C GLN A 313 -0.30 -2.84 -20.11
N LYS A 314 0.50 -1.88 -19.61
CA LYS A 314 0.27 -0.44 -19.80
C LYS A 314 0.45 -0.07 -21.26
N LEU A 315 1.50 -0.56 -21.91
CA LEU A 315 1.81 -0.28 -23.32
C LEU A 315 0.86 -0.96 -24.31
N ALA A 316 0.32 -2.14 -24.00
CA ALA A 316 -0.65 -2.83 -24.85
C ALA A 316 -1.91 -1.98 -25.15
N ARG A 317 -2.20 -0.98 -24.32
CA ARG A 317 -3.29 -0.01 -24.50
C ARG A 317 -2.92 1.16 -25.41
N ILE A 318 -1.66 1.23 -25.88
CA ILE A 318 -1.13 2.31 -26.70
C ILE A 318 -0.84 1.76 -28.10
N LYS A 319 -1.49 2.33 -29.11
CA LYS A 319 -1.32 1.92 -30.52
C LYS A 319 -0.28 2.79 -31.26
N SER A 320 0.73 3.30 -30.57
CA SER A 320 1.72 4.18 -31.19
C SER A 320 3.11 3.56 -31.21
N LYS A 321 3.60 3.22 -32.41
CA LYS A 321 4.98 2.77 -32.63
C LYS A 321 6.04 3.81 -32.23
N TYR A 322 5.70 5.09 -32.29
CA TYR A 322 6.61 6.17 -31.89
C TYR A 322 6.84 6.23 -30.39
N TYR A 323 5.81 5.91 -29.59
CA TYR A 323 5.91 5.91 -28.12
C TYR A 323 6.89 4.83 -27.63
N GLU A 324 6.81 3.65 -28.21
CA GLU A 324 7.77 2.58 -27.91
C GLU A 324 9.19 2.97 -28.30
N SER A 325 9.38 3.54 -29.50
CA SER A 325 10.69 4.03 -29.97
C SER A 325 11.27 5.09 -29.03
N ILE A 326 10.45 6.04 -28.56
CA ILE A 326 10.89 7.06 -27.61
C ILE A 326 11.32 6.42 -26.27
N LEU A 327 10.53 5.46 -25.75
CA LEU A 327 10.88 4.76 -24.50
C LEU A 327 12.20 3.99 -24.60
N LEU A 328 12.47 3.36 -25.75
CA LEU A 328 13.75 2.67 -25.99
C LEU A 328 14.93 3.65 -26.03
N LYS A 329 14.75 4.82 -26.64
CA LYS A 329 15.79 5.87 -26.64
C LYS A 329 16.02 6.42 -25.22
N LEU A 330 14.96 6.57 -24.42
CA LEU A 330 15.07 6.97 -23.02
C LEU A 330 15.81 5.91 -22.19
N GLY A 331 15.57 4.61 -22.43
CA GLY A 331 16.30 3.52 -21.78
C GLY A 331 17.78 3.47 -22.14
N GLN A 332 18.19 4.05 -23.27
CA GLN A 332 19.60 4.17 -23.68
C GLN A 332 20.28 5.46 -23.23
N ASN A 333 19.54 6.34 -22.54
CA ASN A 333 20.12 7.55 -22.00
C ASN A 333 21.15 7.21 -20.91
N LYS A 334 22.18 8.06 -20.78
CA LYS A 334 23.22 7.84 -19.76
C LYS A 334 22.69 8.04 -18.33
N GLU A 335 21.68 8.86 -18.19
CA GLU A 335 21.11 9.22 -16.89
C GLU A 335 19.64 8.80 -16.82
N ILE A 336 19.22 8.33 -15.66
CA ILE A 336 17.81 7.96 -15.38
C ILE A 336 16.90 9.21 -15.41
N VAL A 337 17.46 10.35 -14.98
CA VAL A 337 16.82 11.66 -15.05
C VAL A 337 17.11 12.29 -16.40
N PHE A 338 16.10 12.86 -17.03
CA PHE A 338 16.26 13.51 -18.33
C PHE A 338 15.47 14.82 -18.44
N LYS A 339 16.00 15.76 -19.21
CA LYS A 339 15.31 17.00 -19.56
C LYS A 339 14.59 16.87 -20.89
N LYS A 340 13.36 17.42 -20.95
CA LYS A 340 12.57 17.47 -22.18
C LYS A 340 13.38 18.02 -23.36
N SER A 341 14.17 19.07 -23.15
CA SER A 341 14.99 19.72 -24.18
C SER A 341 16.15 18.86 -24.68
N GLU A 342 16.68 17.96 -23.84
CA GLU A 342 17.77 17.04 -24.21
C GLU A 342 17.24 15.88 -25.02
N ILE A 343 16.12 15.30 -24.60
CA ILE A 343 15.49 14.21 -25.32
C ILE A 343 15.03 14.65 -26.72
N LYS A 344 14.48 15.84 -26.88
CA LYS A 344 14.11 16.37 -28.21
C LYS A 344 15.25 16.33 -29.22
N LYS A 345 16.51 16.49 -28.79
CA LYS A 345 17.69 16.46 -29.69
C LYS A 345 17.99 15.08 -30.26
N ILE A 346 17.55 14.00 -29.63
CA ILE A 346 17.78 12.62 -30.08
C ILE A 346 16.56 12.02 -30.79
N LEU A 347 15.45 12.74 -30.86
CA LEU A 347 14.23 12.31 -31.52
C LEU A 347 14.30 12.62 -33.02
N ASN A 348 13.70 11.76 -33.86
CA ASN A 348 13.43 12.08 -35.26
C ASN A 348 12.19 12.99 -35.37
N LYS A 349 11.94 13.57 -36.57
CA LYS A 349 10.82 14.52 -36.79
C LYS A 349 9.45 13.96 -36.40
N ASN A 350 9.19 12.68 -36.65
CA ASN A 350 7.90 12.06 -36.33
C ASN A 350 7.72 11.85 -34.82
N GLU A 351 8.79 11.46 -34.13
CA GLU A 351 8.81 11.30 -32.67
C GLU A 351 8.70 12.65 -31.96
N GLU A 352 9.39 13.68 -32.49
CA GLU A 352 9.32 15.04 -31.94
C GLU A 352 7.89 15.60 -32.02
N GLY A 353 7.21 15.33 -33.15
CA GLY A 353 5.82 15.77 -33.38
C GLY A 353 4.81 15.19 -32.36
N VAL A 354 5.09 14.04 -31.76
CA VAL A 354 4.20 13.37 -30.79
C VAL A 354 4.75 13.42 -29.34
N PHE A 355 5.88 14.06 -29.11
CA PHE A 355 6.59 13.95 -27.83
C PHE A 355 5.84 14.57 -26.65
N ASP A 356 5.09 15.63 -26.87
CA ASP A 356 4.33 16.27 -25.80
C ASP A 356 3.13 15.40 -25.38
N ASP A 357 2.41 14.82 -26.35
CA ASP A 357 1.34 13.86 -26.08
C ASP A 357 1.88 12.57 -25.45
N PHE A 358 3.06 12.14 -25.89
CA PHE A 358 3.78 11.02 -25.27
C PHE A 358 4.02 11.28 -23.78
N LEU A 359 4.58 12.43 -23.39
CA LEU A 359 4.83 12.75 -21.99
C LEU A 359 3.54 12.83 -21.15
N ILE A 360 2.46 13.37 -21.71
CA ILE A 360 1.15 13.37 -21.05
C ILE A 360 0.71 11.93 -20.79
N ARG A 361 0.74 11.10 -21.84
CA ARG A 361 0.29 9.71 -21.75
C ARG A 361 1.15 8.86 -20.82
N MET A 362 2.47 9.05 -20.82
CA MET A 362 3.38 8.32 -19.91
C MET A 362 3.17 8.69 -18.45
N LYS A 363 2.81 9.95 -18.15
CA LYS A 363 2.42 10.39 -16.82
C LYS A 363 1.11 9.76 -16.36
N GLU A 364 0.09 9.75 -17.22
CA GLU A 364 -1.20 9.09 -16.91
C GLU A 364 -1.03 7.59 -16.61
N LEU A 365 -0.09 6.94 -17.27
CA LEU A 365 0.22 5.53 -17.09
C LEU A 365 1.20 5.27 -15.93
N ASN A 366 1.67 6.31 -15.26
CA ASN A 366 2.73 6.21 -14.27
C ASN A 366 3.92 5.37 -14.79
N ILE A 367 4.44 5.70 -15.97
CA ILE A 367 5.69 5.14 -16.50
C ILE A 367 6.81 6.16 -16.34
N ILE A 368 6.49 7.43 -16.63
CA ILE A 368 7.39 8.58 -16.45
C ILE A 368 6.72 9.56 -15.51
N ILE A 369 7.48 10.11 -14.58
CA ILE A 369 7.01 11.08 -13.59
C ILE A 369 7.89 12.35 -13.64
N PRO A 370 7.33 13.55 -13.36
CA PRO A 370 8.14 14.74 -13.15
C PRO A 370 8.90 14.64 -11.82
N ILE A 371 10.14 15.15 -11.77
CA ILE A 371 10.98 15.12 -10.55
C ILE A 371 10.52 16.14 -9.54
N ASN A 372 10.06 17.30 -9.99
CA ASN A 372 9.52 18.34 -9.13
C ASN A 372 8.20 18.84 -9.73
N ASN A 373 7.19 19.07 -8.89
CA ASN A 373 5.93 19.70 -9.29
C ASN A 373 6.13 21.16 -9.80
N LYS A 374 7.35 21.71 -9.68
CA LYS A 374 7.75 22.97 -10.29
C LYS A 374 8.18 22.70 -11.73
N LYS A 375 7.72 23.50 -12.66
CA LYS A 375 7.87 23.45 -14.14
C LYS A 375 9.34 23.39 -14.64
N THR A 376 10.14 22.45 -14.16
CA THR A 376 11.57 22.31 -14.52
C THR A 376 11.78 21.59 -15.85
N GLY A 377 10.76 20.88 -16.38
CA GLY A 377 10.90 20.06 -17.57
C GLY A 377 11.81 18.85 -17.39
N GLU A 378 12.06 18.46 -16.13
CA GLU A 378 12.84 17.28 -15.75
C GLU A 378 11.93 16.12 -15.39
N TYR A 379 12.28 14.94 -15.89
CA TYR A 379 11.50 13.70 -15.77
C TYR A 379 12.39 12.54 -15.41
N THR A 380 11.78 11.50 -14.82
CA THR A 380 12.40 10.20 -14.58
C THR A 380 11.38 9.08 -14.81
N PHE A 381 11.81 7.85 -14.86
CA PHE A 381 10.90 6.70 -14.77
C PHE A 381 10.32 6.62 -13.35
N GLU A 382 9.11 6.07 -13.22
CA GLU A 382 8.43 5.92 -11.91
C GLU A 382 9.27 5.12 -10.91
N ASN A 383 10.03 4.15 -11.41
CA ASN A 383 11.06 3.45 -10.65
C ASN A 383 12.26 3.13 -11.55
N ARG A 384 13.39 2.83 -10.92
CA ARG A 384 14.66 2.62 -11.63
C ARG A 384 14.68 1.32 -12.43
N LEU A 385 13.90 0.30 -12.05
CA LEU A 385 13.81 -0.94 -12.83
C LEU A 385 13.08 -0.75 -14.16
N TYR A 386 12.19 0.24 -14.29
CA TYR A 386 11.61 0.58 -15.61
C TYR A 386 12.68 1.07 -16.58
N PHE A 387 13.63 1.90 -16.10
CA PHE A 387 14.77 2.31 -16.91
C PHE A 387 15.61 1.09 -17.35
N VAL A 388 15.96 0.21 -16.41
CA VAL A 388 16.74 -1.01 -16.68
C VAL A 388 16.01 -1.90 -17.70
N TYR A 389 14.69 -2.07 -17.55
CA TYR A 389 13.89 -2.83 -18.51
C TYR A 389 14.00 -2.27 -19.94
N PHE A 390 13.82 -0.96 -20.12
CA PHE A 390 13.92 -0.36 -21.46
C PHE A 390 15.35 -0.41 -22.01
N LEU A 391 16.36 -0.34 -21.17
CA LEU A 391 17.75 -0.55 -21.57
C LEU A 391 17.95 -1.98 -22.12
N ILE A 392 17.45 -2.99 -21.42
CA ILE A 392 17.55 -4.39 -21.88
C ILE A 392 16.85 -4.58 -23.23
N ILE A 393 15.59 -4.11 -23.32
CA ILE A 393 14.79 -4.28 -24.55
C ILE A 393 15.43 -3.54 -25.74
N ALA A 394 16.00 -2.36 -25.50
CA ALA A 394 16.69 -1.60 -26.54
C ALA A 394 17.93 -2.34 -27.07
N ASN A 395 18.73 -2.94 -26.18
CA ASN A 395 19.90 -3.72 -26.57
C ASN A 395 19.53 -4.99 -27.34
N ILE A 396 18.48 -5.70 -26.95
CA ILE A 396 17.96 -6.88 -27.67
C ILE A 396 17.55 -6.50 -29.09
N LYS A 397 16.80 -5.39 -29.26
CA LYS A 397 16.34 -4.92 -30.59
C LYS A 397 17.45 -4.38 -31.48
N GLN A 398 18.60 -4.00 -30.95
CA GLN A 398 19.77 -3.60 -31.77
C GLN A 398 20.55 -4.81 -32.28
N GLN A 399 20.43 -5.97 -31.64
CA GLN A 399 21.13 -7.21 -32.00
C GLN A 399 20.29 -8.08 -32.96
N SER A 400 18.99 -7.80 -33.10
CA SER A 400 18.05 -8.47 -34.00
C SER A 400 17.84 -7.67 -35.29
#